data_c6af8d9603dccb4bcb6940ae1303c850
#
_entry.id   c6af8d9603dccb4bcb6940ae1303c850
#
_cell.length_a   1.000
_cell.length_b   1.000
_cell.length_c   1.000
_cell.angle_alpha   90.00
_cell.angle_beta   90.00
_cell.angle_gamma   90.00
#
_symmetry.space_group_name_H-M   'P 1'
#
loop_
_entity.id
_entity.type
_entity.pdbx_description
1 polymer ?
#
loop_
_entity_poly.entity_id
_entity_poly.type
_entity_poly.pdbx_seq_one_letter_code
_entity_poly.pdbx_strand_id
1 'polypeptide(L)'
;MRDMLRAVIHGRMLRSIRRLPLCAMLVALAPGSALAQVKGQVAPGIMPAWEKGIQPISRDNYWNAVECGKQGGDRPACVFYDTDFCKNDDFAIALFTPYKLVAYETWQATRKRQEPLATSYADAQKTRITVGITPTKGAKNVITAVSIARAGRVIKPATQALDAPGGRFIFDFAAFAPTGDITLELAGSSRTIRCLVEKSVLARLR
;
A
#
# COMPACT_ATOMS: atom_id res chain seq x y z
N MET A 1 -27.77 -30.21 33.35
CA MET A 1 -27.37 -31.63 33.13
C MET A 1 -25.91 -31.58 32.79
N ARG A 2 -25.12 -31.81 33.84
CA ARG A 2 -24.14 -32.91 34.04
C ARG A 2 -23.01 -32.80 33.04
N ASP A 3 -21.86 -32.35 33.44
CA ASP A 3 -20.83 -32.90 34.36
C ASP A 3 -19.78 -33.76 33.63
N MET A 4 -18.55 -33.45 34.01
CA MET A 4 -17.38 -34.35 34.09
C MET A 4 -16.57 -34.52 32.79
N LEU A 5 -15.27 -34.49 32.74
CA LEU A 5 -14.27 -34.94 33.73
C LEU A 5 -12.88 -34.33 33.44
N ARG A 6 -12.19 -34.06 34.50
CA ARG A 6 -10.76 -33.85 34.72
C ARG A 6 -9.89 -34.99 34.19
N ALA A 7 -8.71 -34.67 33.72
CA ALA A 7 -7.54 -35.52 33.94
C ALA A 7 -6.27 -34.66 34.07
N VAL A 8 -5.76 -34.66 35.27
CA VAL A 8 -4.43 -34.19 35.69
C VAL A 8 -3.46 -35.35 35.44
N ILE A 9 -2.33 -35.12 34.79
CA ILE A 9 -1.16 -35.98 34.91
C ILE A 9 0.07 -35.13 35.22
N HIS A 10 0.53 -35.34 36.44
CA HIS A 10 1.85 -34.95 36.97
C HIS A 10 2.89 -35.95 36.43
N GLY A 11 3.98 -35.44 35.90
CA GLY A 11 5.16 -36.21 35.56
C GLY A 11 6.43 -35.47 35.93
N ARG A 12 6.82 -35.55 37.21
CA ARG A 12 8.19 -35.25 37.67
C ARG A 12 9.12 -36.35 37.19
N MET A 13 10.24 -36.00 36.60
CA MET A 13 11.42 -36.85 36.73
C MET A 13 12.71 -36.03 36.76
N LEU A 14 13.51 -36.40 37.75
CA LEU A 14 14.77 -35.81 38.21
C LEU A 14 15.95 -36.15 37.34
N ARG A 15 16.93 -35.23 37.39
CA ARG A 15 18.38 -35.38 37.49
C ARG A 15 19.11 -36.36 36.54
N SER A 16 20.02 -35.79 35.77
CA SER A 16 21.36 -36.38 35.70
C SER A 16 22.41 -35.28 35.36
N ILE A 17 23.22 -34.96 36.38
CA ILE A 17 24.44 -34.18 36.29
C ILE A 17 25.49 -35.13 35.74
N ARG A 18 26.03 -34.90 34.55
CA ARG A 18 27.29 -35.48 34.11
C ARG A 18 28.29 -34.38 33.80
N ARG A 19 29.26 -34.26 34.69
CA ARG A 19 30.54 -33.55 34.49
C ARG A 19 31.33 -34.31 33.43
N LEU A 20 31.86 -33.63 32.43
CA LEU A 20 32.89 -34.07 31.51
C LEU A 20 33.73 -32.87 31.02
N PRO A 21 34.97 -33.06 30.58
CA PRO A 21 36.11 -32.26 31.00
C PRO A 21 36.44 -31.12 30.02
N LEU A 22 37.22 -30.19 30.53
CA LEU A 22 37.90 -29.14 29.76
C LEU A 22 38.72 -29.75 28.62
N CYS A 23 38.31 -29.57 27.37
CA CYS A 23 39.17 -29.56 26.21
C CYS A 23 39.40 -28.11 25.79
N ALA A 24 40.57 -27.61 26.07
CA ALA A 24 41.05 -26.36 25.54
C ALA A 24 41.27 -26.54 24.02
N MET A 25 40.34 -26.06 23.19
CA MET A 25 40.56 -25.89 21.76
C MET A 25 40.90 -24.43 21.49
N LEU A 26 42.12 -24.20 21.12
CA LEU A 26 42.58 -22.98 20.46
C LEU A 26 41.76 -22.81 19.17
N VAL A 27 40.81 -21.90 19.17
CA VAL A 27 40.12 -21.46 17.95
C VAL A 27 40.95 -20.34 17.35
N ALA A 28 41.59 -20.65 16.23
CA ALA A 28 42.25 -19.67 15.37
C ALA A 28 41.25 -18.59 14.96
N LEU A 29 41.51 -17.34 15.29
CA LEU A 29 40.83 -16.17 14.81
C LEU A 29 41.09 -16.01 13.31
N ALA A 30 40.22 -16.52 12.49
CA ALA A 30 40.13 -16.09 11.10
C ALA A 30 39.50 -14.68 11.08
N PRO A 31 40.08 -13.71 10.34
CA PRO A 31 39.44 -12.42 10.15
C PRO A 31 38.20 -12.64 9.28
N GLY A 32 37.06 -12.72 9.93
CA GLY A 32 35.78 -12.76 9.27
C GLY A 32 35.59 -11.46 8.47
N SER A 33 35.58 -11.59 7.16
CA SER A 33 35.14 -10.51 6.25
C SER A 33 33.76 -10.03 6.69
N ALA A 34 33.71 -8.90 7.35
CA ALA A 34 32.52 -8.21 7.65
C ALA A 34 31.88 -7.81 6.29
N LEU A 35 30.98 -8.63 5.80
CA LEU A 35 30.01 -8.20 4.79
C LEU A 35 29.25 -7.02 5.41
N ALA A 36 29.71 -5.82 5.06
CA ALA A 36 29.01 -4.59 5.36
C ALA A 36 27.61 -4.73 4.75
N GLN A 37 26.63 -5.11 5.55
CA GLN A 37 25.24 -4.89 5.22
C GLN A 37 25.08 -3.38 5.12
N VAL A 38 25.08 -2.89 3.88
CA VAL A 38 24.60 -1.56 3.57
C VAL A 38 23.10 -1.60 3.87
N LYS A 39 22.75 -1.41 5.12
CA LYS A 39 21.45 -0.94 5.51
C LYS A 39 21.35 0.46 4.92
N GLY A 40 20.69 0.58 3.77
CA GLY A 40 20.19 1.86 3.29
C GLY A 40 19.24 2.40 4.35
N GLN A 41 19.77 3.07 5.35
CA GLN A 41 18.98 3.90 6.25
C GLN A 41 18.51 5.09 5.42
N VAL A 42 17.30 4.99 4.88
CA VAL A 42 16.58 6.18 4.43
C VAL A 42 16.33 6.99 5.68
N ALA A 43 16.99 8.14 5.78
CA ALA A 43 16.79 9.05 6.91
C ALA A 43 15.30 9.38 7.02
N PRO A 44 14.72 9.37 8.25
CA PRO A 44 13.31 9.70 8.44
C PRO A 44 13.05 11.09 7.87
N GLY A 45 12.16 11.18 6.87
CA GLY A 45 11.78 12.46 6.25
C GLY A 45 12.35 12.73 4.87
N ILE A 46 13.32 11.97 4.36
CA ILE A 46 13.74 12.09 2.96
C ILE A 46 12.80 11.23 2.12
N MET A 47 11.91 11.89 1.41
CA MET A 47 11.09 11.23 0.40
C MET A 47 12.00 10.72 -0.70
N PRO A 48 11.92 9.42 -1.09
CA PRO A 48 12.75 8.89 -2.16
C PRO A 48 12.60 9.71 -3.43
N ALA A 49 13.69 9.81 -4.20
CA ALA A 49 13.67 10.51 -5.48
C ALA A 49 12.49 10.04 -6.33
N TRP A 50 11.75 11.00 -6.90
CA TRP A 50 10.58 10.70 -7.71
C TRP A 50 11.00 9.95 -8.97
N GLU A 51 10.40 8.81 -9.21
CA GLU A 51 10.36 8.28 -10.55
C GLU A 51 9.55 9.26 -11.39
N LYS A 52 10.10 9.71 -12.52
CA LYS A 52 9.44 10.68 -13.40
C LYS A 52 8.16 10.06 -13.98
N GLY A 53 7.04 10.50 -13.46
CA GLY A 53 5.73 9.99 -13.83
C GLY A 53 5.37 8.65 -13.18
N ILE A 54 4.10 8.29 -13.30
CA ILE A 54 3.59 7.03 -12.78
C ILE A 54 3.98 5.90 -13.73
N GLN A 55 4.76 4.94 -13.23
CA GLN A 55 5.28 3.80 -13.96
C GLN A 55 5.05 2.51 -13.16
N PRO A 56 5.26 1.33 -13.76
CA PRO A 56 5.37 0.11 -12.98
C PRO A 56 6.41 0.29 -11.87
N ILE A 57 6.07 -0.14 -10.67
CA ILE A 57 6.93 0.10 -9.50
C ILE A 57 8.30 -0.56 -9.68
N SER A 58 9.38 0.19 -9.45
CA SER A 58 10.72 -0.35 -9.39
C SER A 58 10.94 -1.15 -8.10
N ARG A 59 11.99 -1.97 -8.07
CA ARG A 59 12.32 -2.76 -6.88
C ARG A 59 12.62 -1.86 -5.67
N ASP A 60 13.34 -0.77 -5.87
CA ASP A 60 13.70 0.15 -4.81
C ASP A 60 12.48 0.87 -4.27
N ASN A 61 11.60 1.34 -5.15
CA ASN A 61 10.34 1.98 -4.74
C ASN A 61 9.36 1.01 -4.08
N TYR A 62 9.37 -0.26 -4.46
CA TYR A 62 8.61 -1.29 -3.75
C TYR A 62 9.06 -1.41 -2.29
N TRP A 63 10.37 -1.53 -2.04
CA TRP A 63 10.89 -1.62 -0.67
C TRP A 63 10.67 -0.32 0.12
N ASN A 64 10.83 0.83 -0.53
CA ASN A 64 10.50 2.12 0.08
C ASN A 64 9.03 2.22 0.48
N ALA A 65 8.13 1.68 -0.34
CA ALA A 65 6.70 1.64 -0.04
C ALA A 65 6.39 0.72 1.15
N VAL A 66 7.04 -0.45 1.22
CA VAL A 66 6.92 -1.37 2.36
C VAL A 66 7.43 -0.71 3.64
N GLU A 67 8.60 -0.08 3.62
CA GLU A 67 9.13 0.62 4.81
C GLU A 67 8.24 1.79 5.23
N CYS A 68 7.68 2.53 4.28
CA CYS A 68 6.69 3.57 4.55
C CYS A 68 5.48 3.01 5.33
N GLY A 69 4.91 1.91 4.87
CA GLY A 69 3.76 1.28 5.52
C GLY A 69 4.07 0.77 6.93
N LYS A 70 5.29 0.25 7.15
CA LYS A 70 5.76 -0.23 8.46
C LYS A 70 5.95 0.87 9.51
N GLN A 71 6.23 2.11 9.09
CA GLN A 71 6.43 3.22 10.03
C GLN A 71 5.23 3.46 10.93
N GLY A 72 4.06 2.98 10.54
CA GLY A 72 2.86 3.02 11.36
C GLY A 72 2.29 4.44 11.52
N GLY A 73 1.57 4.65 12.62
CA GLY A 73 0.85 5.89 12.88
C GLY A 73 -0.54 5.91 12.22
N ASP A 74 -1.34 6.91 12.56
CA ASP A 74 -2.73 6.94 12.09
C ASP A 74 -2.84 7.29 10.61
N ARG A 75 -2.00 8.20 10.11
CA ARG A 75 -2.01 8.66 8.71
C ARG A 75 -0.58 8.98 8.24
N PRO A 76 0.22 7.97 7.87
CA PRO A 76 1.57 8.25 7.38
C PRO A 76 1.53 9.09 6.10
N ALA A 77 2.30 10.18 6.09
CA ALA A 77 2.30 11.14 4.98
C ALA A 77 2.65 10.51 3.62
N CYS A 78 3.47 9.46 3.63
CA CYS A 78 3.85 8.74 2.43
C CYS A 78 2.71 7.89 1.81
N VAL A 79 1.63 7.67 2.55
CA VAL A 79 0.41 6.99 2.06
C VAL A 79 -0.70 7.99 1.75
N PHE A 80 -0.84 9.03 2.56
CA PHE A 80 -1.98 9.96 2.51
C PHE A 80 -1.61 11.34 1.96
N TYR A 81 -0.75 11.40 0.95
CA TYR A 81 -0.21 12.65 0.39
C TYR A 81 -1.13 13.33 -0.64
N ASP A 82 -2.18 12.65 -1.12
CA ASP A 82 -3.02 13.09 -2.24
C ASP A 82 -4.52 13.12 -1.91
N THR A 83 -4.88 13.32 -0.65
CA THR A 83 -6.26 13.14 -0.18
C THR A 83 -7.24 14.24 -0.59
N ASP A 84 -6.76 15.34 -1.13
CA ASP A 84 -7.57 16.56 -1.27
C ASP A 84 -7.83 17.03 -2.72
N PHE A 85 -7.47 16.24 -3.74
CA PHE A 85 -7.56 16.69 -5.12
C PHE A 85 -9.01 16.81 -5.67
N CYS A 86 -9.98 16.18 -5.01
CA CYS A 86 -11.39 16.25 -5.40
C CYS A 86 -12.30 16.23 -4.18
N LYS A 87 -12.59 17.41 -3.64
CA LYS A 87 -13.53 17.53 -2.53
C LYS A 87 -14.95 17.60 -3.03
N ASN A 88 -15.82 16.72 -2.55
CA ASN A 88 -17.26 16.74 -2.79
C ASN A 88 -17.99 16.05 -1.64
N ASP A 89 -19.30 16.27 -1.56
CA ASP A 89 -20.11 15.79 -0.45
C ASP A 89 -20.54 14.33 -0.59
N ASP A 90 -20.49 13.78 -1.80
CA ASP A 90 -21.02 12.43 -2.07
C ASP A 90 -19.95 11.35 -1.88
N PHE A 91 -18.68 11.62 -2.25
CA PHE A 91 -17.65 10.60 -2.31
C PHE A 91 -16.30 11.08 -1.82
N ALA A 92 -15.60 10.22 -1.09
CA ALA A 92 -14.17 10.30 -0.92
C ALA A 92 -13.48 9.58 -2.08
N ILE A 93 -12.57 10.25 -2.76
CA ILE A 93 -11.86 9.73 -3.93
C ILE A 93 -10.39 9.57 -3.58
N ALA A 94 -9.83 8.41 -3.85
CA ALA A 94 -8.44 8.10 -3.63
C ALA A 94 -7.80 7.57 -4.91
N LEU A 95 -6.62 8.10 -5.26
CA LEU A 95 -5.80 7.55 -6.33
C LEU A 95 -4.76 6.60 -5.72
N PHE A 96 -4.79 5.36 -6.14
CA PHE A 96 -3.79 4.37 -5.76
C PHE A 96 -2.87 4.11 -6.95
N THR A 97 -1.66 4.61 -6.85
CA THR A 97 -0.54 4.20 -7.71
C THR A 97 0.02 2.87 -7.20
N PRO A 98 0.87 2.16 -7.95
CA PRO A 98 1.51 0.95 -7.45
C PRO A 98 2.27 1.17 -6.14
N TYR A 99 3.00 2.27 -6.00
CA TYR A 99 3.68 2.65 -4.77
C TYR A 99 2.71 2.81 -3.60
N LYS A 100 1.68 3.64 -3.79
CA LYS A 100 0.71 3.93 -2.73
C LYS A 100 -0.09 2.68 -2.34
N LEU A 101 -0.39 1.81 -3.28
CA LEU A 101 -1.09 0.55 -2.99
C LEU A 101 -0.26 -0.33 -2.05
N VAL A 102 1.01 -0.57 -2.38
CA VAL A 102 1.93 -1.36 -1.54
C VAL A 102 2.08 -0.73 -0.16
N ALA A 103 2.30 0.58 -0.09
CA ALA A 103 2.45 1.29 1.18
C ALA A 103 1.18 1.21 2.03
N TYR A 104 0.00 1.36 1.41
CA TYR A 104 -1.28 1.30 2.10
C TYR A 104 -1.61 -0.10 2.61
N GLU A 105 -1.39 -1.13 1.79
CA GLU A 105 -1.59 -2.53 2.21
C GLU A 105 -0.67 -2.90 3.36
N THR A 106 0.62 -2.53 3.26
CA THR A 106 1.59 -2.74 4.34
C THR A 106 1.16 -2.02 5.63
N TRP A 107 0.72 -0.78 5.52
CA TRP A 107 0.24 -0.01 6.67
C TRP A 107 -0.99 -0.68 7.32
N GLN A 108 -1.95 -1.13 6.52
CA GLN A 108 -3.12 -1.85 7.04
C GLN A 108 -2.74 -3.16 7.72
N ALA A 109 -1.88 -3.97 7.08
CA ALA A 109 -1.42 -5.23 7.63
C ALA A 109 -0.64 -5.04 8.93
N THR A 110 0.24 -4.04 9.00
CA THR A 110 0.98 -3.69 10.21
C THR A 110 0.04 -3.34 11.36
N ARG A 111 -1.00 -2.53 11.10
CA ARG A 111 -2.00 -2.18 12.12
C ARG A 111 -2.82 -3.39 12.61
N LYS A 112 -3.09 -4.33 11.73
CA LYS A 112 -3.86 -5.55 12.04
C LYS A 112 -2.96 -6.70 12.52
N ARG A 113 -1.63 -6.52 12.56
CA ARG A 113 -0.65 -7.57 12.85
C ARG A 113 -0.82 -8.80 11.95
N GLN A 114 -1.02 -8.56 10.66
CA GLN A 114 -1.24 -9.60 9.65
C GLN A 114 0.02 -9.81 8.80
N GLU A 115 0.24 -11.05 8.36
CA GLU A 115 1.27 -11.43 7.39
C GLU A 115 0.60 -12.12 6.19
N PRO A 116 1.09 -11.92 4.95
CA PRO A 116 2.23 -11.05 4.59
C PRO A 116 1.87 -9.57 4.71
N LEU A 117 2.90 -8.72 4.94
CA LEU A 117 2.68 -7.29 5.13
C LEU A 117 2.27 -6.55 3.85
N ALA A 118 2.64 -7.08 2.69
CA ALA A 118 2.33 -6.44 1.40
C ALA A 118 2.14 -7.50 0.31
N THR A 119 1.50 -7.09 -0.79
CA THR A 119 1.50 -7.86 -2.03
C THR A 119 2.93 -8.12 -2.52
N SER A 120 3.16 -9.19 -3.29
CA SER A 120 4.49 -9.51 -3.79
C SER A 120 5.00 -8.44 -4.77
N TYR A 121 6.32 -8.29 -4.90
CA TYR A 121 6.90 -7.38 -5.89
C TYR A 121 6.42 -7.69 -7.32
N ALA A 122 6.37 -8.98 -7.67
CA ALA A 122 5.91 -9.42 -8.99
C ALA A 122 4.46 -9.04 -9.28
N ASP A 123 3.60 -9.05 -8.27
CA ASP A 123 2.21 -8.64 -8.43
C ASP A 123 2.08 -7.12 -8.38
N ALA A 124 2.86 -6.44 -7.54
CA ALA A 124 2.93 -4.98 -7.52
C ALA A 124 3.33 -4.39 -8.89
N GLN A 125 4.23 -5.03 -9.63
CA GLN A 125 4.61 -4.61 -10.98
C GLN A 125 3.47 -4.71 -12.01
N LYS A 126 2.51 -5.59 -11.79
CA LYS A 126 1.34 -5.76 -12.67
C LYS A 126 0.24 -4.75 -12.36
N THR A 127 0.31 -4.07 -11.23
CA THR A 127 -0.72 -3.11 -10.83
C THR A 127 -0.72 -1.90 -11.75
N ARG A 128 -1.88 -1.26 -11.85
CA ARG A 128 -2.12 -0.03 -12.60
C ARG A 128 -2.64 1.03 -11.63
N ILE A 129 -3.02 2.17 -12.13
CA ILE A 129 -3.63 3.21 -11.29
C ILE A 129 -5.05 2.81 -10.98
N THR A 130 -5.38 2.76 -9.70
CA THR A 130 -6.73 2.51 -9.23
C THR A 130 -7.35 3.79 -8.67
N VAL A 131 -8.47 4.20 -9.23
CA VAL A 131 -9.34 5.22 -8.65
C VAL A 131 -10.32 4.51 -7.73
N GLY A 132 -10.12 4.66 -6.43
CA GLY A 132 -11.04 4.18 -5.40
C GLY A 132 -12.06 5.24 -5.04
N ILE A 133 -13.33 4.87 -5.03
CA ILE A 133 -14.44 5.76 -4.71
C ILE A 133 -15.22 5.15 -3.56
N THR A 134 -15.27 5.89 -2.45
CA THR A 134 -15.99 5.48 -1.25
C THR A 134 -17.10 6.49 -0.96
N PRO A 135 -18.34 6.06 -0.75
CA PRO A 135 -19.43 6.98 -0.43
C PRO A 135 -19.17 7.64 0.92
N THR A 136 -19.49 8.92 1.02
CA THR A 136 -19.54 9.63 2.30
C THR A 136 -20.81 9.24 3.09
N LYS A 137 -20.82 9.49 4.38
CA LYS A 137 -21.98 9.19 5.22
C LYS A 137 -23.18 10.01 4.76
N GLY A 138 -24.23 9.32 4.33
CA GLY A 138 -25.49 9.96 3.87
C GLY A 138 -25.53 10.26 2.38
N ALA A 139 -24.49 9.92 1.61
CA ALA A 139 -24.51 10.05 0.16
C ALA A 139 -25.64 9.22 -0.45
N LYS A 140 -26.44 9.87 -1.30
CA LYS A 140 -27.55 9.23 -2.04
C LYS A 140 -27.17 8.95 -3.49
N ASN A 141 -26.09 9.56 -3.98
CA ASN A 141 -25.60 9.37 -5.32
C ASN A 141 -24.85 8.04 -5.41
N VAL A 142 -25.15 7.22 -6.40
CA VAL A 142 -24.52 5.91 -6.63
C VAL A 142 -23.69 6.01 -7.90
N ILE A 143 -22.42 5.67 -7.84
CA ILE A 143 -21.53 5.69 -9.00
C ILE A 143 -21.96 4.63 -10.02
N THR A 144 -22.12 5.06 -11.27
CA THR A 144 -22.45 4.19 -12.39
C THR A 144 -21.31 4.05 -13.40
N ALA A 145 -20.47 5.08 -13.55
CA ALA A 145 -19.28 5.05 -14.40
C ALA A 145 -18.25 6.09 -13.96
N VAL A 146 -17.00 5.83 -14.32
CA VAL A 146 -15.90 6.79 -14.16
C VAL A 146 -15.14 6.90 -15.47
N SER A 147 -14.75 8.11 -15.84
CA SER A 147 -13.92 8.37 -17.01
C SER A 147 -12.96 9.51 -16.76
N ILE A 148 -11.96 9.63 -17.61
CA ILE A 148 -11.00 10.75 -17.60
C ILE A 148 -11.17 11.51 -18.91
N ALA A 149 -11.46 12.79 -18.82
CA ALA A 149 -11.42 13.69 -19.96
C ALA A 149 -10.05 14.35 -20.04
N ARG A 150 -9.41 14.27 -21.22
CA ARG A 150 -8.08 14.83 -21.47
C ARG A 150 -7.98 15.33 -22.89
N ALA A 151 -7.68 16.62 -23.08
CA ALA A 151 -7.52 17.22 -24.40
C ALA A 151 -8.65 16.84 -25.39
N GLY A 152 -9.89 16.90 -24.95
CA GLY A 152 -11.07 16.54 -25.73
C GLY A 152 -11.31 15.04 -25.95
N ARG A 153 -10.48 14.16 -25.39
CA ARG A 153 -10.65 12.71 -25.45
C ARG A 153 -11.18 12.17 -24.12
N VAL A 154 -12.07 11.18 -24.20
CA VAL A 154 -12.57 10.44 -23.03
C VAL A 154 -11.85 9.11 -22.93
N ILE A 155 -11.20 8.88 -21.79
CA ILE A 155 -10.49 7.66 -21.46
C ILE A 155 -11.33 6.89 -20.45
N LYS A 156 -11.72 5.67 -20.81
CA LYS A 156 -12.46 4.76 -19.93
C LYS A 156 -11.49 3.90 -19.12
N PRO A 157 -11.90 3.39 -17.95
CA PRO A 157 -11.08 2.44 -17.20
C PRO A 157 -10.92 1.14 -18.00
N ALA A 158 -9.74 0.53 -17.89
CA ALA A 158 -9.46 -0.79 -18.47
C ALA A 158 -10.27 -1.89 -17.76
N THR A 159 -10.50 -1.71 -16.44
CA THR A 159 -11.29 -2.62 -15.61
C THR A 159 -12.05 -1.83 -14.55
N GLN A 160 -13.23 -2.28 -14.21
CA GLN A 160 -14.01 -1.68 -13.13
C GLN A 160 -14.65 -2.77 -12.26
N ALA A 161 -14.68 -2.51 -10.96
CA ALA A 161 -15.44 -3.27 -9.98
C ALA A 161 -16.36 -2.29 -9.26
N LEU A 162 -17.65 -2.35 -9.59
CA LEU A 162 -18.68 -1.56 -8.92
C LEU A 162 -19.02 -2.26 -7.60
N ASP A 163 -18.88 -1.51 -6.53
CA ASP A 163 -19.19 -1.94 -5.16
C ASP A 163 -20.12 -0.87 -4.60
N ALA A 164 -21.39 -0.94 -5.03
CA ALA A 164 -22.36 0.12 -4.79
C ALA A 164 -22.47 0.50 -3.29
N PRO A 165 -22.51 1.80 -2.99
CA PRO A 165 -22.64 2.95 -3.88
C PRO A 165 -21.35 3.51 -4.48
N GLY A 166 -20.18 2.90 -4.23
CA GLY A 166 -18.87 3.28 -4.74
C GLY A 166 -18.28 2.29 -5.73
N GLY A 167 -16.94 2.16 -5.74
CA GLY A 167 -16.25 1.20 -6.59
C GLY A 167 -14.76 1.45 -6.78
N ARG A 168 -14.12 0.58 -7.57
CA ARG A 168 -12.73 0.67 -7.99
C ARG A 168 -12.63 0.65 -9.50
N PHE A 169 -11.87 1.58 -10.06
CA PHE A 169 -11.74 1.79 -11.49
C PHE A 169 -10.25 1.83 -11.84
N ILE A 170 -9.81 0.90 -12.67
CA ILE A 170 -8.41 0.70 -13.00
C ILE A 170 -8.11 1.33 -14.35
N PHE A 171 -7.11 2.21 -14.38
CA PHE A 171 -6.65 2.91 -15.59
C PHE A 171 -5.19 2.59 -15.89
N ASP A 172 -4.85 2.65 -17.17
CA ASP A 172 -3.45 2.60 -17.58
C ASP A 172 -2.69 3.87 -17.16
N PHE A 173 -1.37 3.75 -16.98
CA PHE A 173 -0.52 4.85 -16.56
C PHE A 173 -0.62 6.09 -17.46
N ALA A 174 -0.79 5.88 -18.76
CA ALA A 174 -0.92 6.97 -19.74
C ALA A 174 -2.10 7.90 -19.44
N ALA A 175 -3.17 7.42 -18.79
CA ALA A 175 -4.31 8.24 -18.42
C ALA A 175 -3.95 9.33 -17.40
N PHE A 176 -2.94 9.10 -16.57
CA PHE A 176 -2.48 9.99 -15.51
C PHE A 176 -1.09 10.60 -15.81
N ALA A 177 -0.57 10.47 -17.04
CA ALA A 177 0.71 11.06 -17.38
C ALA A 177 0.67 12.59 -17.19
N PRO A 178 1.71 13.23 -16.61
CA PRO A 178 1.72 14.66 -16.29
C PRO A 178 2.03 15.55 -17.51
N THR A 179 1.38 15.27 -18.64
CA THR A 179 1.55 16.04 -19.90
C THR A 179 0.55 17.18 -20.03
N GLY A 180 -0.45 17.27 -19.17
CA GLY A 180 -1.49 18.30 -19.10
C GLY A 180 -2.48 17.98 -18.00
N ASP A 181 -3.41 18.88 -17.76
CA ASP A 181 -4.50 18.67 -16.82
C ASP A 181 -5.46 17.58 -17.32
N ILE A 182 -6.12 16.93 -16.38
CA ILE A 182 -7.20 15.97 -16.66
C ILE A 182 -8.44 16.33 -15.84
N THR A 183 -9.60 15.95 -16.34
CA THR A 183 -10.83 16.00 -15.56
C THR A 183 -11.29 14.57 -15.30
N LEU A 184 -11.33 14.19 -14.03
CA LEU A 184 -11.97 12.95 -13.60
C LEU A 184 -13.47 13.18 -13.54
N GLU A 185 -14.23 12.43 -14.34
CA GLU A 185 -15.67 12.48 -14.39
C GLU A 185 -16.28 11.25 -13.73
N LEU A 186 -17.11 11.48 -12.72
CA LEU A 186 -17.81 10.45 -11.97
C LEU A 186 -19.30 10.57 -12.30
N ALA A 187 -19.78 9.73 -13.18
CA ALA A 187 -21.21 9.64 -13.47
C ALA A 187 -21.90 8.92 -12.31
N GLY A 188 -22.87 9.57 -11.73
CA GLY A 188 -23.67 9.00 -10.66
C GLY A 188 -25.15 8.95 -11.04
N SER A 189 -25.94 8.24 -10.24
CA SER A 189 -27.38 8.04 -10.45
C SER A 189 -28.19 9.35 -10.42
N SER A 190 -27.73 10.34 -9.66
CA SER A 190 -28.41 11.62 -9.49
C SER A 190 -27.67 12.79 -10.14
N ARG A 191 -26.35 12.78 -10.14
CA ARG A 191 -25.51 13.84 -10.75
C ARG A 191 -24.15 13.33 -11.17
N THR A 192 -23.52 14.04 -12.11
CA THR A 192 -22.11 13.83 -12.47
C THR A 192 -21.25 14.81 -11.68
N ILE A 193 -20.18 14.27 -11.08
CA ILE A 193 -19.15 15.04 -10.39
C ILE A 193 -17.95 15.16 -11.32
N ARG A 194 -17.39 16.35 -11.44
CA ARG A 194 -16.19 16.63 -12.23
C ARG A 194 -15.10 17.18 -11.35
N CYS A 195 -13.94 16.52 -11.37
CA CYS A 195 -12.77 16.91 -10.59
C CYS A 195 -11.63 17.25 -11.53
N LEU A 196 -11.20 18.50 -11.52
CA LEU A 196 -9.99 18.90 -12.22
C LEU A 196 -8.78 18.38 -11.43
N VAL A 197 -7.90 17.66 -12.11
CA VAL A 197 -6.62 17.22 -11.58
C VAL A 197 -5.53 17.91 -12.40
N GLU A 198 -4.92 18.91 -11.80
CA GLU A 198 -3.90 19.71 -12.45
C GLU A 198 -2.65 18.89 -12.78
N LYS A 199 -1.94 19.26 -13.84
CA LYS A 199 -0.64 18.69 -14.19
C LYS A 199 0.34 18.69 -13.03
N SER A 200 0.33 19.72 -12.21
CA SER A 200 1.15 19.84 -10.99
C SER A 200 0.88 18.73 -9.96
N VAL A 201 -0.37 18.32 -9.84
CA VAL A 201 -0.79 17.20 -8.98
C VAL A 201 -0.35 15.87 -9.59
N LEU A 202 -0.60 15.70 -10.90
CA LEU A 202 -0.19 14.48 -11.62
C LEU A 202 1.31 14.25 -11.56
N ALA A 203 2.12 15.33 -11.63
CA ALA A 203 3.57 15.25 -11.54
C ALA A 203 4.08 14.83 -10.14
N ARG A 204 3.25 14.92 -9.12
CA ARG A 204 3.55 14.50 -7.74
C ARG A 204 3.07 13.10 -7.40
N LEU A 205 2.28 12.47 -8.26
CA LEU A 205 1.85 11.09 -8.06
C LEU A 205 3.04 10.14 -8.23
N ARG A 206 3.15 9.16 -7.38
CA ARG A 206 4.24 8.16 -7.32
C ARG A 206 3.73 6.78 -7.63
#